data_3732c09cc7a6f919ddd22739de0ecd12
#
_entry.id   3732c09cc7a6f919ddd22739de0ecd12
#
_cell.length_a   1.000
_cell.length_b   1.000
_cell.length_c   1.000
_cell.angle_alpha   90.00
_cell.angle_beta   90.00
_cell.angle_gamma   90.00
#
_symmetry.space_group_name_H-M   'P 1'
#
loop_
_entity.id
_entity.type
_entity.pdbx_description
1 polymer ?
#
loop_
_entity_poly.entity_id
_entity_poly.type
_entity_poly.pdbx_seq_one_letter_code
_entity_poly.pdbx_strand_id
1 'polypeptide(L)'
;MKALAAGGNCVMCGSMFAGTEEAPGDTIIYNGRKFKSYRGMGSIDAMKAGSADRYFQGKETNVNKLVPEGIVGRVPYKGHVAETIFQLMGGLRSGMGYVGAHNLDELQSAKFVRVTAAGMTESHPHDITITSET
;
A
#
# COMPACT_ATOMS: atom_id res chain seq x y z
N MET A 1 -2.85 -9.60 5.23
CA MET A 1 -2.84 -11.02 5.62
C MET A 1 -1.59 -11.75 5.19
N LYS A 2 -1.26 -11.93 3.89
CA LYS A 2 -0.09 -12.74 3.43
C LYS A 2 1.25 -12.40 4.13
N ALA A 3 1.55 -11.11 4.30
CA ALA A 3 2.79 -10.70 4.97
C ALA A 3 2.84 -11.14 6.45
N LEU A 4 1.72 -11.05 7.17
CA LEU A 4 1.62 -11.51 8.56
C LEU A 4 1.72 -13.04 8.64
N ALA A 5 1.02 -13.76 7.75
CA ALA A 5 1.11 -15.22 7.68
C ALA A 5 2.53 -15.72 7.34
N ALA A 6 3.30 -14.93 6.59
CA ALA A 6 4.69 -15.25 6.27
C ALA A 6 5.71 -14.90 7.38
N GLY A 7 5.24 -14.54 8.58
CA GLY A 7 6.08 -14.24 9.74
C GLY A 7 6.32 -12.75 10.01
N GLY A 8 5.70 -11.86 9.24
CA GLY A 8 5.77 -10.41 9.51
C GLY A 8 5.00 -10.04 10.77
N ASN A 9 5.59 -9.20 11.63
CA ASN A 9 4.90 -8.67 12.82
C ASN A 9 4.15 -7.36 12.52
N CYS A 10 4.53 -6.67 11.45
CA CYS A 10 3.88 -5.46 10.98
C CYS A 10 4.00 -5.35 9.45
N VAL A 11 3.20 -4.48 8.85
CA VAL A 11 3.18 -4.26 7.41
C VAL A 11 3.31 -2.77 7.13
N MET A 12 4.34 -2.38 6.38
CA MET A 12 4.48 -1.02 5.88
C MET A 12 3.66 -0.87 4.59
N CYS A 13 2.75 0.11 4.58
CA CYS A 13 1.90 0.43 3.44
C CYS A 13 2.26 1.83 2.91
N GLY A 14 2.44 1.96 1.60
CA GLY A 14 2.70 3.23 0.93
C GLY A 14 1.42 3.83 0.34
N SER A 15 1.18 3.61 -0.94
CA SER A 15 0.03 4.17 -1.68
C SER A 15 -1.34 3.83 -1.09
N MET A 16 -1.42 2.77 -0.30
CA MET A 16 -2.65 2.37 0.38
C MET A 16 -3.14 3.43 1.37
N PHE A 17 -2.22 4.07 2.10
CA PHE A 17 -2.53 5.15 3.03
C PHE A 17 -2.30 6.55 2.45
N ALA A 18 -1.53 6.67 1.37
CA ALA A 18 -1.17 7.97 0.80
C ALA A 18 -2.37 8.81 0.33
N GLY A 19 -3.50 8.17 -0.01
CA GLY A 19 -4.75 8.84 -0.42
C GLY A 19 -5.67 9.25 0.74
N THR A 20 -5.32 8.95 1.99
CA THR A 20 -6.17 9.27 3.14
C THR A 20 -6.06 10.75 3.53
N GLU A 21 -7.08 11.27 4.23
CA GLU A 21 -7.11 12.66 4.69
C GLU A 21 -5.90 12.98 5.57
N GLU A 22 -5.50 12.07 6.45
CA GLU A 22 -4.41 12.23 7.41
C GLU A 22 -3.02 12.11 6.79
N ALA A 23 -2.91 11.63 5.55
CA ALA A 23 -1.63 11.58 4.85
C ALA A 23 -1.09 13.00 4.58
N PRO A 24 0.23 13.24 4.68
CA PRO A 24 0.81 14.59 4.63
C PRO A 24 0.79 15.23 3.24
N GLY A 25 0.42 14.51 2.18
CA GLY A 25 0.35 15.05 0.83
C GLY A 25 -0.75 16.09 0.66
N ASP A 26 -0.53 17.10 -0.19
CA ASP A 26 -1.52 18.12 -0.49
C ASP A 26 -2.73 17.54 -1.24
N THR A 27 -3.91 18.09 -0.95
CA THR A 27 -5.11 17.76 -1.68
C THR A 27 -5.16 18.50 -3.02
N ILE A 28 -5.34 17.77 -4.12
CA ILE A 28 -5.33 18.28 -5.48
C ILE A 28 -6.69 17.96 -6.13
N ILE A 29 -7.29 18.96 -6.80
CA ILE A 29 -8.44 18.74 -7.67
C ILE A 29 -7.95 18.61 -9.11
N TYR A 30 -8.27 17.50 -9.75
CA TYR A 30 -7.90 17.25 -11.13
C TYR A 30 -9.05 16.53 -11.87
N ASN A 31 -9.46 17.09 -13.00
CA ASN A 31 -10.60 16.61 -13.77
C ASN A 31 -11.86 16.37 -12.91
N GLY A 32 -12.16 17.32 -11.99
CA GLY A 32 -13.32 17.24 -11.09
C GLY A 32 -13.24 16.19 -9.99
N ARG A 33 -12.10 15.52 -9.82
CA ARG A 33 -11.86 14.50 -8.79
C ARG A 33 -10.77 14.93 -7.80
N LYS A 34 -10.92 14.47 -6.56
CA LYS A 34 -10.00 14.74 -5.46
C LYS A 34 -8.86 13.73 -5.44
N PHE A 35 -7.63 14.22 -5.33
CA PHE A 35 -6.41 13.42 -5.22
C PHE A 35 -5.55 13.95 -4.07
N LYS A 36 -4.59 13.14 -3.62
CA LYS A 36 -3.51 13.56 -2.72
C LYS A 36 -2.19 13.51 -3.49
N SER A 37 -1.32 14.49 -3.28
CA SER A 37 0.04 14.42 -3.80
C SER A 37 0.76 13.25 -3.13
N TYR A 38 1.57 12.54 -3.90
CA TYR A 38 2.35 11.40 -3.44
C TYR A 38 3.76 11.49 -3.97
N ARG A 39 4.73 11.27 -3.09
CA ARG A 39 6.13 11.14 -3.49
C ARG A 39 6.78 9.97 -2.77
N GLY A 40 7.56 9.17 -3.51
CA GLY A 40 8.43 8.16 -2.92
C GLY A 40 9.54 8.83 -2.12
N MET A 41 10.00 8.19 -1.03
CA MET A 41 11.05 8.73 -0.17
C MET A 41 12.39 8.92 -0.91
N GLY A 42 12.66 8.13 -1.95
CA GLY A 42 13.82 8.28 -2.83
C GLY A 42 13.61 9.23 -4.01
N SER A 43 12.50 9.99 -4.07
CA SER A 43 12.30 11.02 -5.07
C SER A 43 13.17 12.25 -4.75
N ILE A 44 13.53 13.02 -5.78
CA ILE A 44 14.32 14.26 -5.61
C ILE A 44 13.62 15.21 -4.65
N ASP A 45 12.29 15.36 -4.74
CA ASP A 45 11.53 16.24 -3.88
C ASP A 45 11.54 15.78 -2.41
N ALA A 46 11.49 14.48 -2.16
CA ALA A 46 11.60 13.95 -0.81
C ALA A 46 13.02 14.08 -0.25
N MET A 47 14.04 13.87 -1.07
CA MET A 47 15.44 14.03 -0.68
C MET A 47 15.77 15.48 -0.35
N LYS A 48 15.28 16.44 -1.12
CA LYS A 48 15.38 17.88 -0.81
C LYS A 48 14.70 18.25 0.52
N ALA A 49 13.63 17.54 0.88
CA ALA A 49 12.89 17.73 2.12
C ALA A 49 13.45 16.95 3.32
N GLY A 50 14.61 16.28 3.20
CA GLY A 50 15.35 15.66 4.29
C GLY A 50 15.44 14.13 4.28
N SER A 51 14.91 13.41 3.27
CA SER A 51 15.00 11.96 3.22
C SER A 51 16.30 11.40 2.60
N ALA A 52 17.22 12.27 2.19
CA ALA A 52 18.48 11.89 1.53
C ALA A 52 19.37 10.96 2.37
N ASP A 53 19.33 11.08 3.71
CA ASP A 53 20.11 10.25 4.63
C ASP A 53 19.83 8.75 4.47
N ARG A 54 18.58 8.38 4.19
CA ARG A 54 18.17 6.99 3.98
C ARG A 54 18.78 6.35 2.73
N TYR A 55 19.24 7.19 1.79
CA TYR A 55 19.82 6.76 0.52
C TYR A 55 21.32 7.04 0.48
N PHE A 56 21.96 7.22 1.67
CA PHE A 56 23.40 7.51 1.81
C PHE A 56 23.85 8.76 1.07
N GLN A 57 22.93 9.69 0.80
CA GLN A 57 23.16 10.93 0.05
C GLN A 57 23.01 12.19 0.93
N GLY A 58 22.95 12.04 2.25
CA GLY A 58 22.70 13.14 3.20
C GLY A 58 23.79 14.24 3.22
N LYS A 59 25.01 13.95 2.75
CA LYS A 59 26.09 14.91 2.65
C LYS A 59 26.13 15.68 1.31
N GLU A 60 25.30 15.27 0.34
CA GLU A 60 25.29 15.87 -0.97
C GLU A 60 24.35 17.09 -1.00
N THR A 61 24.90 18.27 -1.16
CA THR A 61 24.15 19.53 -1.24
C THR A 61 23.78 19.91 -2.67
N ASN A 62 24.42 19.30 -3.65
CA ASN A 62 24.14 19.60 -5.06
C ASN A 62 23.04 18.65 -5.59
N VAL A 63 21.85 19.21 -5.78
CA VAL A 63 20.67 18.49 -6.26
C VAL A 63 20.90 17.71 -7.56
N ASN A 64 21.78 18.22 -8.44
CA ASN A 64 22.09 17.56 -9.71
C ASN A 64 22.92 16.27 -9.55
N LYS A 65 23.45 16.02 -8.35
CA LYS A 65 24.17 14.79 -8.01
C LYS A 65 23.33 13.77 -7.23
N LEU A 66 22.11 14.15 -6.83
CA LEU A 66 21.19 13.21 -6.20
C LEU A 66 20.69 12.19 -7.24
N VAL A 67 20.81 10.92 -6.91
CA VAL A 67 20.30 9.82 -7.76
C VAL A 67 18.87 9.50 -7.32
N PRO A 68 17.84 9.78 -8.14
CA PRO A 68 16.47 9.49 -7.78
C PRO A 68 16.17 7.99 -7.88
N GLU A 69 15.63 7.42 -6.82
CA GLU A 69 15.13 6.04 -6.78
C GLU A 69 13.61 5.98 -6.56
N GLY A 70 12.96 7.13 -6.53
CA GLY A 70 11.53 7.26 -6.29
C GLY A 70 10.85 8.19 -7.28
N ILE A 71 9.53 8.08 -7.33
CA ILE A 71 8.65 8.85 -8.21
C ILE A 71 7.84 9.88 -7.43
N VAL A 72 7.38 10.91 -8.15
CA VAL A 72 6.40 11.89 -7.69
C VAL A 72 5.14 11.73 -8.53
N GLY A 73 3.98 11.74 -7.89
CA GLY A 73 2.71 11.56 -8.57
C GLY A 73 1.53 11.98 -7.70
N ARG A 74 0.36 11.48 -8.03
CA ARG A 74 -0.86 11.66 -7.24
C ARG A 74 -1.60 10.34 -7.10
N VAL A 75 -2.29 10.17 -5.97
CA VAL A 75 -3.15 9.02 -5.69
C VAL A 75 -4.59 9.50 -5.46
N PRO A 76 -5.60 8.72 -5.83
CA PRO A 76 -6.98 9.07 -5.54
C PRO A 76 -7.18 9.32 -4.04
N TYR A 77 -7.96 10.34 -3.72
CA TYR A 77 -8.40 10.59 -2.35
C TYR A 77 -9.34 9.46 -1.89
N LYS A 78 -9.15 8.98 -0.67
CA LYS A 78 -9.83 7.80 -0.12
C LYS A 78 -10.65 8.06 1.15
N GLY A 79 -10.78 9.32 1.59
CA GLY A 79 -11.43 9.62 2.85
C GLY A 79 -10.51 9.45 4.06
N HIS A 80 -11.09 9.20 5.24
CA HIS A 80 -10.34 9.05 6.47
C HIS A 80 -9.63 7.69 6.58
N VAL A 81 -8.46 7.69 7.20
CA VAL A 81 -7.65 6.45 7.38
C VAL A 81 -8.41 5.38 8.15
N ALA A 82 -9.31 5.77 9.04
CA ALA A 82 -10.12 4.84 9.83
C ALA A 82 -10.93 3.89 8.93
N GLU A 83 -11.52 4.39 7.84
CA GLU A 83 -12.27 3.59 6.88
C GLU A 83 -11.37 2.56 6.18
N THR A 84 -10.18 2.99 5.76
CA THR A 84 -9.18 2.10 5.16
C THR A 84 -8.75 1.01 6.14
N ILE A 85 -8.48 1.36 7.40
CA ILE A 85 -8.08 0.40 8.43
C ILE A 85 -9.23 -0.58 8.73
N PHE A 86 -10.47 -0.09 8.80
CA PHE A 86 -11.63 -0.94 9.02
C PHE A 86 -11.74 -2.03 7.94
N GLN A 87 -11.59 -1.67 6.67
CA GLN A 87 -11.60 -2.62 5.55
C GLN A 87 -10.44 -3.62 5.63
N LEU A 88 -9.23 -3.15 5.93
CA LEU A 88 -8.05 -4.01 6.08
C LEU A 88 -8.21 -5.01 7.23
N MET A 89 -8.76 -4.57 8.36
CA MET A 89 -9.02 -5.43 9.51
C MET A 89 -10.13 -6.43 9.24
N GLY A 90 -11.18 -6.04 8.51
CA GLY A 90 -12.22 -6.93 8.03
C GLY A 90 -11.64 -8.06 7.16
N GLY A 91 -10.82 -7.70 6.16
CA GLY A 91 -10.15 -8.66 5.29
C GLY A 91 -9.16 -9.56 6.02
N LEU A 92 -8.46 -9.04 7.05
CA LEU A 92 -7.58 -9.85 7.89
C LEU A 92 -8.38 -10.90 8.68
N ARG A 93 -9.45 -10.47 9.38
CA ARG A 93 -10.32 -11.35 10.17
C ARG A 93 -10.96 -12.45 9.31
N SER A 94 -11.50 -12.09 8.15
CA SER A 94 -12.06 -13.06 7.21
C SER A 94 -11.02 -14.08 6.77
N GLY A 95 -9.83 -13.60 6.38
CA GLY A 95 -8.72 -14.46 5.97
C GLY A 95 -8.24 -15.39 7.10
N MET A 96 -8.17 -14.90 8.34
CA MET A 96 -7.87 -15.75 9.51
C MET A 96 -8.94 -16.84 9.71
N GLY A 97 -10.21 -16.49 9.53
CA GLY A 97 -11.30 -17.47 9.57
C GLY A 97 -11.15 -18.57 8.52
N TYR A 98 -10.77 -18.22 7.28
CA TYR A 98 -10.56 -19.20 6.20
C TYR A 98 -9.41 -20.20 6.49
N VAL A 99 -8.38 -19.79 7.21
CA VAL A 99 -7.25 -20.67 7.57
C VAL A 99 -7.38 -21.28 8.98
N GLY A 100 -8.47 -21.00 9.70
CA GLY A 100 -8.72 -21.51 11.03
C GLY A 100 -7.83 -20.92 12.14
N ALA A 101 -7.24 -19.74 11.91
CA ALA A 101 -6.37 -19.07 12.87
C ALA A 101 -7.17 -18.16 13.82
N HIS A 102 -7.05 -18.38 15.13
CA HIS A 102 -7.73 -17.60 16.17
C HIS A 102 -6.94 -16.37 16.62
N ASN A 103 -5.64 -16.35 16.34
CA ASN A 103 -4.73 -15.26 16.67
C ASN A 103 -3.61 -15.15 15.62
N LEU A 104 -2.75 -14.14 15.73
CA LEU A 104 -1.67 -13.90 14.77
C LEU A 104 -0.57 -14.95 14.80
N ASP A 105 -0.30 -15.56 15.95
CA ASP A 105 0.71 -16.63 16.07
C ASP A 105 0.24 -17.88 15.32
N GLU A 106 -1.03 -18.25 15.46
CA GLU A 106 -1.62 -19.34 14.68
C GLU A 106 -1.65 -19.02 13.18
N LEU A 107 -1.89 -17.76 12.81
CA LEU A 107 -1.86 -17.35 11.40
C LEU A 107 -0.49 -17.60 10.76
N GLN A 108 0.61 -17.48 11.50
CA GLN A 108 1.96 -17.74 11.00
C GLN A 108 2.23 -19.22 10.69
N SER A 109 1.40 -20.11 11.16
CA SER A 109 1.44 -21.54 10.79
C SER A 109 0.68 -21.86 9.51
N ALA A 110 -0.03 -20.91 8.92
CA ALA A 110 -0.77 -21.10 7.68
C ALA A 110 0.15 -21.46 6.52
N LYS A 111 -0.29 -22.40 5.68
CA LYS A 111 0.47 -22.88 4.53
C LYS A 111 0.22 -22.03 3.31
N PHE A 112 1.25 -21.92 2.47
CA PHE A 112 1.19 -21.24 1.19
C PHE A 112 1.18 -22.27 0.07
N VAL A 113 0.42 -22.00 -1.00
CA VAL A 113 0.47 -22.75 -2.24
C VAL A 113 0.90 -21.81 -3.36
N ARG A 114 1.67 -22.33 -4.32
CA ARG A 114 1.98 -21.60 -5.54
C ARG A 114 0.77 -21.67 -6.47
N VAL A 115 0.33 -20.53 -6.97
CA VAL A 115 -0.77 -20.41 -7.92
C VAL A 115 -0.22 -19.87 -9.24
N THR A 116 -0.65 -20.45 -10.37
CA THR A 116 -0.34 -19.94 -11.71
C THR A 116 -1.23 -18.76 -12.07
N ALA A 117 -0.87 -18.01 -13.12
CA ALA A 117 -1.73 -16.92 -13.63
C ALA A 117 -3.12 -17.45 -14.05
N ALA A 118 -3.19 -18.62 -14.67
CA ALA A 118 -4.46 -19.26 -15.02
C ALA A 118 -5.28 -19.62 -13.77
N GLY A 119 -4.65 -20.23 -12.76
CA GLY A 119 -5.32 -20.54 -11.49
C GLY A 119 -5.79 -19.29 -10.74
N MET A 120 -5.08 -18.17 -10.87
CA MET A 120 -5.48 -16.89 -10.32
C MET A 120 -6.73 -16.35 -11.01
N THR A 121 -6.79 -16.40 -12.33
CA THR A 121 -7.98 -16.03 -13.12
C THR A 121 -9.18 -16.89 -12.74
N GLU A 122 -9.00 -18.20 -12.68
CA GLU A 122 -10.04 -19.18 -12.36
C GLU A 122 -10.60 -19.00 -10.93
N SER A 123 -9.77 -18.54 -9.98
CA SER A 123 -10.16 -18.32 -8.58
C SER A 123 -10.93 -17.02 -8.34
N HIS A 124 -11.08 -16.17 -9.33
CA HIS A 124 -11.80 -14.89 -9.28
C HIS A 124 -12.98 -14.93 -10.27
N PRO A 125 -13.98 -14.03 -10.11
CA PRO A 125 -15.01 -13.87 -11.13
C PRO A 125 -14.37 -13.57 -12.49
N HIS A 126 -14.64 -14.39 -13.48
CA HIS A 126 -14.17 -14.26 -14.86
C HIS A 126 -15.33 -14.51 -15.84
N ASP A 127 -15.17 -14.09 -17.08
CA ASP A 127 -16.17 -14.24 -18.16
C ASP A 127 -17.51 -13.54 -17.89
N ILE A 128 -17.53 -12.63 -16.91
CA ILE A 128 -18.71 -11.80 -16.57
C ILE A 128 -18.30 -10.34 -16.40
N THR A 129 -19.27 -9.43 -16.60
CA THR A 129 -19.10 -8.04 -16.21
C THR A 129 -19.67 -7.85 -14.82
N ILE A 130 -18.82 -7.51 -13.84
CA ILE A 130 -19.26 -7.20 -12.48
C ILE A 130 -19.98 -5.86 -12.49
N THR A 131 -21.25 -5.84 -12.06
CA THR A 131 -22.09 -4.63 -11.99
C THR A 131 -22.24 -4.10 -10.56
N SER A 132 -22.01 -4.93 -9.55
CA SER A 132 -22.03 -4.57 -8.13
C SER A 132 -21.14 -5.51 -7.32
N GLU A 133 -20.38 -4.95 -6.39
CA GLU A 133 -19.67 -5.68 -5.33
C GLU A 133 -20.32 -5.29 -3.99
N THR A 134 -20.65 -6.27 -3.17
CA THR A 134 -21.24 -6.07 -1.84
C THR A 134 -20.24 -6.35 -0.75
#